data_577042de74904c72e043ceae17d04203
#
_entry.id   577042de74904c72e043ceae17d04203
#
_cell.length_a   1.000
_cell.length_b   1.000
_cell.length_c   1.000
_cell.angle_alpha   90.00
_cell.angle_beta   90.00
_cell.angle_gamma   90.00
#
_symmetry.space_group_name_H-M   'P 1'
#
loop_
_entity.id
_entity.type
_entity.pdbx_description
1 polymer ?
#
loop_
_entity_poly.entity_id
_entity_poly.type
_entity_poly.pdbx_seq_one_letter_code
_entity_poly.pdbx_strand_id
1 'polypeptide(L)'
;MQFIGDDKIIRVTDKMPANYQYLGYIFSMFPNSKVINTQRDPIDTCLSIFFQNFHSGHEYAFNLDNLVAWYKEYIRLMGHWRQIFGEKILTVDYNNMINDTEKTVRDIINYCNLEWENECLLFYNSKRTINTASNWQANQPIYKSSKQRWKNYEKFIPEIIEGLSALSGKF
;
A
#
# COMPACT_ATOMS: atom_id res chain seq x y z
N MET A 1 7.07 14.65 18.54
CA MET A 1 6.71 14.98 17.16
C MET A 1 7.17 16.40 16.92
N GLN A 2 8.36 16.54 16.34
CA GLN A 2 8.95 17.85 16.02
C GLN A 2 8.71 18.09 14.53
N PHE A 3 7.55 18.65 14.23
CA PHE A 3 7.25 19.15 12.90
C PHE A 3 6.96 20.62 13.06
N ILE A 4 7.45 21.41 12.17
CA ILE A 4 7.03 22.79 11.99
C ILE A 4 8.11 23.78 12.39
N GLY A 5 8.67 24.36 11.38
CA GLY A 5 9.56 25.49 11.44
C GLY A 5 10.56 25.63 10.29
N ASP A 6 10.51 24.71 9.32
CA ASP A 6 11.31 24.91 8.11
C ASP A 6 10.37 25.29 6.95
N ASP A 7 10.40 26.58 6.57
CA ASP A 7 9.63 27.13 5.42
C ASP A 7 9.96 26.45 4.08
N LYS A 8 10.95 25.54 4.08
CA LYS A 8 11.35 24.73 2.92
C LYS A 8 10.56 23.42 2.78
N ILE A 9 9.81 23.01 3.81
CA ILE A 9 9.01 21.77 3.74
C ILE A 9 7.76 22.04 2.93
N ILE A 10 7.69 21.49 1.72
CA ILE A 10 6.54 21.64 0.82
C ILE A 10 5.55 20.48 0.91
N ARG A 11 5.95 19.32 1.43
CA ARG A 11 5.09 18.14 1.63
C ARG A 11 5.50 17.36 2.86
N VAL A 12 4.51 16.80 3.53
CA VAL A 12 4.69 15.82 4.61
C VAL A 12 3.94 14.55 4.22
N THR A 13 4.54 13.40 4.46
CA THR A 13 3.92 12.11 4.20
C THR A 13 3.60 11.39 5.50
N ASP A 14 2.43 10.79 5.57
CA ASP A 14 2.05 9.82 6.58
C ASP A 14 1.75 8.47 5.91
N LYS A 15 2.38 7.41 6.43
CA LYS A 15 2.15 6.05 5.93
C LYS A 15 1.70 5.14 7.07
N MET A 16 0.41 4.96 7.20
CA MET A 16 -0.23 3.98 8.06
C MET A 16 -1.21 3.15 7.22
N PRO A 17 -1.06 1.82 7.12
CA PRO A 17 -1.97 0.99 6.33
C PRO A 17 -3.44 1.18 6.69
N ALA A 18 -3.76 1.42 7.96
CA ALA A 18 -5.12 1.62 8.44
C ALA A 18 -5.74 3.00 8.09
N ASN A 19 -4.99 3.94 7.51
CA ASN A 19 -5.50 5.27 7.15
C ASN A 19 -6.71 5.22 6.20
N TYR A 20 -6.87 4.16 5.43
CA TYR A 20 -8.02 3.98 4.56
C TYR A 20 -9.35 4.00 5.32
N GLN A 21 -9.38 3.66 6.61
CA GLN A 21 -10.58 3.71 7.44
C GLN A 21 -11.00 5.15 7.76
N TYR A 22 -10.07 6.09 7.68
CA TYR A 22 -10.23 7.46 8.15
C TYR A 22 -10.19 8.50 7.03
N LEU A 23 -10.29 8.12 5.74
CA LEU A 23 -10.16 9.06 4.63
C LEU A 23 -11.18 10.20 4.68
N GLY A 24 -12.40 9.95 5.18
CA GLY A 24 -13.38 11.00 5.40
C GLY A 24 -12.89 12.08 6.36
N TYR A 25 -12.31 11.68 7.49
CA TYR A 25 -11.71 12.62 8.45
C TYR A 25 -10.47 13.31 7.90
N ILE A 26 -9.60 12.54 7.21
CA ILE A 26 -8.37 13.07 6.61
C ILE A 26 -8.71 14.19 5.63
N PHE A 27 -9.63 13.98 4.70
CA PHE A 27 -10.02 14.99 3.72
C PHE A 27 -10.81 16.16 4.33
N SER A 28 -11.50 15.93 5.46
CA SER A 28 -12.18 17.03 6.18
C SER A 28 -11.18 17.94 6.89
N MET A 29 -10.16 17.38 7.53
CA MET A 29 -9.12 18.15 8.23
C MET A 29 -8.07 18.72 7.28
N PHE A 30 -7.76 18.00 6.21
CA PHE A 30 -6.72 18.35 5.24
C PHE A 30 -7.29 18.29 3.81
N PRO A 31 -8.11 19.26 3.40
CA PRO A 31 -8.84 19.23 2.12
C PRO A 31 -7.93 19.19 0.89
N ASN A 32 -6.67 19.63 1.01
CA ASN A 32 -5.67 19.62 -0.05
C ASN A 32 -4.75 18.36 0.01
N SER A 33 -5.02 17.43 0.91
CA SER A 33 -4.26 16.18 0.96
C SER A 33 -4.50 15.34 -0.29
N LYS A 34 -3.52 14.51 -0.62
CA LYS A 34 -3.60 13.52 -1.70
C LYS A 34 -3.33 12.15 -1.11
N VAL A 35 -4.12 11.17 -1.53
CA VAL A 35 -3.98 9.79 -1.07
C VAL A 35 -3.41 8.93 -2.20
N ILE A 36 -2.37 8.18 -1.88
CA ILE A 36 -1.81 7.16 -2.77
C ILE A 36 -2.19 5.80 -2.18
N ASN A 37 -3.06 5.08 -2.88
CA ASN A 37 -3.48 3.74 -2.51
C ASN A 37 -2.73 2.70 -3.34
N THR A 38 -1.78 2.00 -2.71
CA THR A 38 -1.06 0.92 -3.37
C THR A 38 -1.88 -0.36 -3.33
N GLN A 39 -2.05 -0.98 -4.48
CA GLN A 39 -2.78 -2.25 -4.63
C GLN A 39 -1.88 -3.35 -5.18
N ARG A 40 -2.13 -4.55 -4.74
CA ARG A 40 -1.48 -5.77 -5.19
C ARG A 40 -2.51 -6.88 -5.26
N ASP A 41 -2.19 -7.99 -5.93
CA ASP A 41 -3.02 -9.19 -5.93
C ASP A 41 -3.54 -9.50 -4.51
N PRO A 42 -4.85 -9.68 -4.32
CA PRO A 42 -5.46 -9.87 -2.99
C PRO A 42 -4.96 -11.12 -2.29
N ILE A 43 -4.74 -12.22 -3.02
CA ILE A 43 -4.28 -13.49 -2.44
C ILE A 43 -2.83 -13.33 -1.96
N ASP A 44 -1.95 -12.74 -2.78
CA ASP A 44 -0.57 -12.43 -2.38
C ASP A 44 -0.51 -11.46 -1.19
N THR A 45 -1.44 -10.50 -1.14
CA THR A 45 -1.52 -9.52 -0.03
C THR A 45 -1.89 -10.21 1.26
N CYS A 46 -2.96 -11.01 1.25
CA CYS A 46 -3.42 -11.74 2.44
C CYS A 46 -2.39 -12.76 2.91
N LEU A 47 -1.75 -13.51 1.98
CA LEU A 47 -0.66 -14.42 2.34
C LEU A 47 0.50 -13.68 3.02
N SER A 48 0.86 -12.50 2.50
CA SER A 48 1.94 -11.70 3.09
C SER A 48 1.59 -11.20 4.49
N ILE A 49 0.33 -10.80 4.72
CA ILE A 49 -0.17 -10.41 6.04
C ILE A 49 -0.14 -11.60 6.99
N PHE A 50 -0.62 -12.77 6.56
CA PHE A 50 -0.66 -13.98 7.36
C PHE A 50 0.73 -14.43 7.84
N PHE A 51 1.76 -14.25 7.01
CA PHE A 51 3.15 -14.59 7.38
C PHE A 51 3.80 -13.55 8.29
N GLN A 52 3.17 -12.40 8.48
CA GLN A 52 3.72 -11.35 9.32
C GLN A 52 3.32 -11.56 10.78
N ASN A 53 4.31 -11.67 11.66
CA ASN A 53 4.06 -11.72 13.11
C ASN A 53 3.81 -10.31 13.64
N PHE A 54 2.54 -9.92 13.71
CA PHE A 54 2.14 -8.64 14.31
C PHE A 54 2.06 -8.76 15.84
N HIS A 55 2.50 -7.72 16.56
CA HIS A 55 2.49 -7.76 18.03
C HIS A 55 1.09 -7.51 18.62
N SER A 56 0.30 -6.60 18.04
CA SER A 56 -1.06 -6.28 18.53
C SER A 56 -1.84 -5.49 17.48
N GLY A 57 -3.17 -5.48 17.63
CA GLY A 57 -4.07 -4.69 16.79
C GLY A 57 -4.33 -5.25 15.38
N HIS A 58 -3.88 -6.48 15.13
CA HIS A 58 -4.03 -7.15 13.85
C HIS A 58 -4.49 -8.60 14.03
N GLU A 59 -5.41 -8.83 14.96
CA GLU A 59 -5.90 -10.17 15.34
C GLU A 59 -6.51 -10.92 14.15
N TYR A 60 -7.07 -10.18 13.19
CA TYR A 60 -7.58 -10.73 11.92
C TYR A 60 -6.49 -11.45 11.09
N ALA A 61 -5.22 -11.08 11.26
CA ALA A 61 -4.10 -11.63 10.49
C ALA A 61 -3.76 -13.09 10.86
N PHE A 62 -4.23 -13.58 12.00
CA PHE A 62 -3.92 -14.92 12.52
C PHE A 62 -4.98 -15.97 12.19
N ASN A 63 -6.04 -15.60 11.48
CA ASN A 63 -7.09 -16.51 11.01
C ASN A 63 -7.44 -16.19 9.56
N LEU A 64 -7.46 -17.20 8.69
CA LEU A 64 -7.62 -17.01 7.25
C LEU A 64 -8.99 -16.45 6.88
N ASP A 65 -10.07 -16.91 7.51
CA ASP A 65 -11.43 -16.42 7.25
C ASP A 65 -11.59 -14.96 7.68
N ASN A 66 -11.07 -14.61 8.86
CA ASN A 66 -11.09 -13.24 9.35
C ASN A 66 -10.29 -12.30 8.44
N LEU A 67 -9.16 -12.77 7.94
CA LEU A 67 -8.32 -12.03 7.01
C LEU A 67 -9.02 -11.78 5.68
N VAL A 68 -9.72 -12.79 5.14
CA VAL A 68 -10.55 -12.67 3.94
C VAL A 68 -11.68 -11.67 4.15
N ALA A 69 -12.40 -11.77 5.27
CA ALA A 69 -13.47 -10.84 5.61
C ALA A 69 -12.95 -9.40 5.73
N TRP A 70 -11.84 -9.21 6.43
CA TRP A 70 -11.18 -7.91 6.59
C TRP A 70 -10.75 -7.32 5.24
N TYR A 71 -10.19 -8.12 4.34
CA TYR A 71 -9.77 -7.65 3.01
C TYR A 71 -10.97 -7.26 2.14
N LYS A 72 -12.07 -8.00 2.19
CA LYS A 72 -13.32 -7.65 1.51
C LYS A 72 -13.86 -6.30 1.98
N GLU A 73 -13.83 -6.04 3.29
CA GLU A 73 -14.24 -4.75 3.84
C GLU A 73 -13.31 -3.61 3.42
N TYR A 74 -12.00 -3.85 3.35
CA TYR A 74 -11.06 -2.89 2.78
C TYR A 74 -11.45 -2.52 1.34
N ILE A 75 -11.71 -3.49 0.47
CA ILE A 75 -12.11 -3.25 -0.92
C ILE A 75 -13.43 -2.49 -1.00
N ARG A 76 -14.42 -2.87 -0.18
CA ARG A 76 -15.72 -2.20 -0.12
C ARG A 76 -15.56 -0.72 0.28
N LEU A 77 -14.80 -0.47 1.32
CA LEU A 77 -14.58 0.88 1.86
C LEU A 77 -13.77 1.75 0.88
N MET A 78 -12.72 1.20 0.25
CA MET A 78 -11.97 1.93 -0.76
C MET A 78 -12.81 2.22 -2.01
N GLY A 79 -13.73 1.34 -2.38
CA GLY A 79 -14.73 1.60 -3.42
C GLY A 79 -15.60 2.80 -3.08
N HIS A 80 -16.12 2.87 -1.86
CA HIS A 80 -16.89 4.00 -1.35
C HIS A 80 -16.08 5.32 -1.40
N TRP A 81 -14.85 5.29 -0.91
CA TRP A 81 -14.01 6.50 -0.92
C TRP A 81 -13.68 7.00 -2.33
N ARG A 82 -13.47 6.10 -3.29
CA ARG A 82 -13.27 6.50 -4.70
C ARG A 82 -14.50 7.17 -5.29
N GLN A 83 -15.71 6.73 -4.94
CA GLN A 83 -16.94 7.38 -5.38
C GLN A 83 -17.08 8.80 -4.84
N ILE A 84 -16.65 9.04 -3.59
CA ILE A 84 -16.79 10.36 -2.94
C ILE A 84 -15.64 11.30 -3.32
N PHE A 85 -14.41 10.82 -3.30
CA PHE A 85 -13.22 11.66 -3.41
C PHE A 85 -12.52 11.60 -4.77
N GLY A 86 -12.86 10.65 -5.62
CA GLY A 86 -12.42 10.55 -7.01
C GLY A 86 -10.91 10.75 -7.20
N GLU A 87 -10.55 11.82 -7.90
CA GLU A 87 -9.16 12.16 -8.26
C GLU A 87 -8.23 12.47 -7.08
N LYS A 88 -8.76 12.64 -5.86
CA LYS A 88 -7.93 12.80 -4.66
C LYS A 88 -7.30 11.49 -4.18
N ILE A 89 -7.65 10.35 -4.84
CA ILE A 89 -7.10 9.03 -4.52
C ILE A 89 -6.45 8.44 -5.76
N LEU A 90 -5.14 8.47 -5.84
CA LEU A 90 -4.38 7.76 -6.86
C LEU A 90 -4.24 6.29 -6.47
N THR A 91 -4.67 5.39 -7.35
CA THR A 91 -4.38 3.96 -7.19
C THR A 91 -3.13 3.59 -7.96
N VAL A 92 -2.18 2.97 -7.27
CA VAL A 92 -0.92 2.48 -7.83
C VAL A 92 -0.92 0.96 -7.76
N ASP A 93 -0.91 0.32 -8.94
CA ASP A 93 -0.79 -1.12 -9.04
C ASP A 93 0.66 -1.59 -8.82
N TYR A 94 0.83 -2.61 -7.99
CA TYR A 94 2.14 -3.17 -7.69
C TYR A 94 2.82 -3.77 -8.93
N ASN A 95 2.04 -4.37 -9.85
CA ASN A 95 2.63 -4.93 -11.08
C ASN A 95 3.19 -3.82 -11.97
N ASN A 96 2.50 -2.67 -12.05
CA ASN A 96 3.02 -1.51 -12.78
C ASN A 96 4.31 -0.98 -12.13
N MET A 97 4.33 -0.90 -10.79
CA MET A 97 5.52 -0.49 -10.05
C MET A 97 6.74 -1.38 -10.34
N ILE A 98 6.57 -2.70 -10.44
CA ILE A 98 7.70 -3.62 -10.68
C ILE A 98 8.04 -3.81 -12.17
N ASN A 99 7.12 -3.54 -13.08
CA ASN A 99 7.33 -3.71 -14.52
C ASN A 99 7.86 -2.44 -15.19
N ASP A 100 7.38 -1.27 -14.75
CA ASP A 100 7.75 0.05 -15.24
C ASP A 100 7.85 1.03 -14.07
N THR A 101 8.91 0.85 -13.27
CA THR A 101 9.16 1.61 -12.04
C THR A 101 9.24 3.10 -12.33
N GLU A 102 10.03 3.51 -13.33
CA GLU A 102 10.26 4.93 -13.60
C GLU A 102 8.95 5.64 -13.97
N LYS A 103 8.20 5.07 -14.92
CA LYS A 103 6.92 5.65 -15.30
C LYS A 103 5.97 5.75 -14.11
N THR A 104 5.85 4.69 -13.31
CA THR A 104 4.95 4.65 -12.15
C THR A 104 5.35 5.68 -11.10
N VAL A 105 6.65 5.84 -10.83
CA VAL A 105 7.14 6.85 -9.88
C VAL A 105 6.92 8.25 -10.42
N ARG A 106 7.13 8.50 -11.71
CA ARG A 106 6.81 9.79 -12.34
C ARG A 106 5.33 10.15 -12.22
N ASP A 107 4.44 9.19 -12.45
CA ASP A 107 3.01 9.38 -12.31
C ASP A 107 2.64 9.78 -10.84
N ILE A 108 3.28 9.14 -9.84
CA ILE A 108 3.11 9.49 -8.43
C ILE A 108 3.62 10.91 -8.13
N ILE A 109 4.81 11.27 -8.58
CA ILE A 109 5.41 12.59 -8.35
C ILE A 109 4.56 13.69 -8.99
N ASN A 110 4.13 13.49 -10.24
CA ASN A 110 3.21 14.39 -10.93
C ASN A 110 1.87 14.52 -10.18
N TYR A 111 1.30 13.41 -9.73
CA TYR A 111 0.08 13.44 -8.91
C TYR A 111 0.28 14.27 -7.63
N CYS A 112 1.44 14.20 -7.00
CA CYS A 112 1.77 14.99 -5.82
C CYS A 112 2.05 16.47 -6.13
N ASN A 113 2.06 16.88 -7.40
CA ASN A 113 2.48 18.23 -7.86
C ASN A 113 3.90 18.56 -7.37
N LEU A 114 4.81 17.63 -7.56
CA LEU A 114 6.22 17.78 -7.25
C LEU A 114 7.05 17.71 -8.53
N GLU A 115 8.21 18.36 -8.51
CA GLU A 115 9.18 18.24 -9.57
C GLU A 115 9.90 16.88 -9.50
N TRP A 116 10.33 16.39 -10.67
CA TRP A 116 11.05 15.13 -10.76
C TRP A 116 12.50 15.29 -10.28
N GLU A 117 12.91 14.36 -9.43
CA GLU A 117 14.31 14.19 -9.01
C GLU A 117 14.75 12.75 -9.29
N ASN A 118 15.95 12.56 -9.83
CA ASN A 118 16.46 11.23 -10.17
C ASN A 118 16.66 10.34 -8.95
N GLU A 119 16.85 10.92 -7.78
CA GLU A 119 16.94 10.28 -6.48
C GLU A 119 15.67 9.49 -6.12
N CYS A 120 14.53 9.82 -6.72
CA CYS A 120 13.28 9.07 -6.55
C CYS A 120 13.42 7.60 -6.97
N LEU A 121 14.30 7.29 -7.92
CA LEU A 121 14.59 5.91 -8.35
C LEU A 121 15.66 5.22 -7.50
N LEU A 122 16.42 5.98 -6.71
CA LEU A 122 17.53 5.51 -5.89
C LEU A 122 17.17 5.39 -4.40
N PHE A 123 15.88 5.17 -4.11
CA PHE A 123 15.34 5.14 -2.73
C PHE A 123 16.09 4.17 -1.82
N TYR A 124 16.62 3.06 -2.34
CA TYR A 124 17.41 2.07 -1.61
C TYR A 124 18.80 2.58 -1.17
N ASN A 125 19.28 3.69 -1.73
CA ASN A 125 20.50 4.36 -1.29
C ASN A 125 20.26 5.31 -0.10
N SER A 126 19.01 5.50 0.29
CA SER A 126 18.65 6.38 1.41
C SER A 126 19.18 5.82 2.73
N LYS A 127 19.91 6.65 3.50
CA LYS A 127 20.42 6.31 4.84
C LYS A 127 19.34 6.42 5.95
N ARG A 128 18.07 6.58 5.58
CA ARG A 128 16.98 6.72 6.56
C ARG A 128 16.76 5.40 7.30
N THR A 129 16.67 5.47 8.61
CA THR A 129 16.29 4.32 9.43
C THR A 129 14.82 4.00 9.20
N ILE A 130 14.52 2.79 8.76
CA ILE A 130 13.16 2.29 8.53
C ILE A 130 12.79 1.37 9.69
N ASN A 131 11.94 1.83 10.58
CA ASN A 131 11.50 1.07 11.77
C ASN A 131 10.20 0.30 11.49
N THR A 132 10.19 -0.54 10.45
CA THR A 132 9.04 -1.38 10.12
C THR A 132 9.47 -2.82 9.87
N ALA A 133 8.55 -3.76 9.95
CA ALA A 133 8.78 -5.18 9.66
C ALA A 133 9.38 -5.43 8.26
N SER A 134 9.21 -4.49 7.33
CA SER A 134 9.73 -4.54 5.96
C SER A 134 11.05 -3.80 5.77
N ASN A 135 11.78 -3.46 6.85
CA ASN A 135 13.02 -2.68 6.78
C ASN A 135 14.01 -3.24 5.76
N TRP A 136 14.28 -4.54 5.81
CA TRP A 136 15.22 -5.16 4.89
C TRP A 136 14.76 -5.02 3.42
N GLN A 137 13.47 -5.24 3.16
CA GLN A 137 12.90 -5.17 1.82
C GLN A 137 12.91 -3.74 1.26
N ALA A 138 12.64 -2.75 2.09
CA ALA A 138 12.57 -1.34 1.69
C ALA A 138 13.95 -0.74 1.34
N ASN A 139 15.04 -1.40 1.78
CA ASN A 139 16.42 -1.02 1.47
C ASN A 139 17.00 -1.81 0.29
N GLN A 140 16.18 -2.53 -0.47
CA GLN A 140 16.61 -3.27 -1.65
C GLN A 140 16.00 -2.66 -2.92
N PRO A 141 16.67 -2.77 -4.07
CA PRO A 141 16.05 -2.49 -5.34
C PRO A 141 14.74 -3.28 -5.51
N ILE A 142 13.81 -2.74 -6.28
CA ILE A 142 12.54 -3.43 -6.56
C ILE A 142 12.80 -4.79 -7.18
N TYR A 143 12.19 -5.83 -6.60
CA TYR A 143 12.35 -7.23 -7.03
C TYR A 143 11.01 -7.85 -7.44
N LYS A 144 11.08 -8.85 -8.35
CA LYS A 144 9.89 -9.48 -8.94
C LYS A 144 9.44 -10.77 -8.25
N SER A 145 10.23 -11.30 -7.32
CA SER A 145 10.00 -12.64 -6.71
C SER A 145 8.77 -12.74 -5.81
N SER A 146 8.14 -11.62 -5.48
CA SER A 146 6.92 -11.59 -4.68
C SER A 146 5.63 -11.74 -5.49
N LYS A 147 5.70 -11.73 -6.83
CA LYS A 147 4.54 -11.87 -7.70
C LYS A 147 4.06 -13.33 -7.72
N GLN A 148 2.78 -13.54 -7.49
CA GLN A 148 2.14 -14.87 -7.47
C GLN A 148 2.81 -15.86 -6.49
N ARG A 149 3.40 -15.35 -5.42
CA ARG A 149 4.04 -16.18 -4.39
C ARG A 149 3.05 -17.15 -3.75
N TRP A 150 1.77 -16.77 -3.69
CA TRP A 150 0.70 -17.59 -3.13
C TRP A 150 0.57 -18.96 -3.79
N LYS A 151 0.95 -19.11 -5.07
CA LYS A 151 0.90 -20.41 -5.78
C LYS A 151 1.74 -21.50 -5.12
N ASN A 152 2.81 -21.12 -4.43
CA ASN A 152 3.64 -22.07 -3.67
C ASN A 152 2.95 -22.58 -2.40
N TYR A 153 1.84 -21.94 -1.99
CA TYR A 153 1.11 -22.23 -0.75
C TYR A 153 -0.34 -22.59 -1.00
N GLU A 154 -0.74 -22.78 -2.26
CA GLU A 154 -2.12 -23.00 -2.70
C GLU A 154 -2.86 -24.06 -1.86
N LYS A 155 -2.17 -25.16 -1.53
CA LYS A 155 -2.73 -26.27 -0.74
C LYS A 155 -3.00 -25.92 0.73
N PHE A 156 -2.45 -24.82 1.23
CA PHE A 156 -2.49 -24.44 2.63
C PHE A 156 -3.36 -23.21 2.90
N ILE A 157 -3.91 -22.61 1.86
CA ILE A 157 -4.69 -21.35 1.95
C ILE A 157 -5.99 -21.41 1.13
N PRO A 158 -6.74 -22.53 1.14
CA PRO A 158 -7.97 -22.65 0.34
C PRO A 158 -8.98 -21.55 0.68
N GLU A 159 -9.11 -21.13 1.95
CA GLU A 159 -10.03 -20.10 2.40
C GLU A 159 -9.73 -18.76 1.73
N ILE A 160 -8.46 -18.37 1.63
CA ILE A 160 -8.05 -17.15 0.95
C ILE A 160 -8.35 -17.22 -0.55
N ILE A 161 -8.05 -18.35 -1.19
CA ILE A 161 -8.26 -18.53 -2.63
C ILE A 161 -9.76 -18.49 -2.94
N GLU A 162 -10.58 -19.28 -2.27
CA GLU A 162 -12.02 -19.31 -2.46
C GLU A 162 -12.66 -17.96 -2.17
N GLY A 163 -12.20 -17.33 -1.08
CA GLY A 163 -12.74 -16.05 -0.65
C GLY A 163 -12.39 -14.87 -1.56
N LEU A 164 -11.23 -14.87 -2.23
CA LEU A 164 -10.69 -13.72 -2.94
C LEU A 164 -10.45 -13.94 -4.44
N SER A 165 -10.68 -15.13 -4.99
CA SER A 165 -10.45 -15.43 -6.42
C SER A 165 -11.21 -14.49 -7.37
N ALA A 166 -12.43 -14.09 -7.01
CA ALA A 166 -13.24 -13.16 -7.79
C ALA A 166 -12.64 -11.73 -7.85
N LEU A 167 -11.72 -11.41 -6.95
CA LEU A 167 -10.99 -10.13 -6.88
C LEU A 167 -9.60 -10.22 -7.49
N SER A 168 -9.01 -11.41 -7.54
CA SER A 168 -7.70 -11.65 -8.14
C SER A 168 -7.73 -11.38 -9.65
N GLY A 169 -6.68 -10.74 -10.16
CA GLY A 169 -6.59 -10.37 -11.59
C GLY A 169 -7.35 -9.10 -11.99
N LYS A 170 -8.02 -8.43 -11.04
CA LYS A 170 -8.66 -7.12 -11.28
C LYS A 170 -7.75 -5.93 -10.97
N PHE A 171 -6.50 -6.20 -10.59
CA PHE A 171 -5.49 -5.23 -10.20
C PHE A 171 -4.19 -5.46 -10.95
#